data_22114b0e23771f76f220638d4ee0a2bc
#
_entry.id   22114b0e23771f76f220638d4ee0a2bc
#
_cell.length_a   1.000
_cell.length_b   1.000
_cell.length_c   1.000
_cell.angle_alpha   90.00
_cell.angle_beta   90.00
_cell.angle_gamma   90.00
#
_symmetry.space_group_name_H-M   'P 1'
#
loop_
_entity.id
_entity.type
_entity.pdbx_description
1 polymer ?
#
loop_
_entity_poly.entity_id
_entity_poly.type
_entity_poly.pdbx_seq_one_letter_code
_entity_poly.pdbx_strand_id
1 'polypeptide(L)'
;GSEMCIRDREAILAQIRAYHQKRGTTVILVSHSMEEIACNVDRILVLRGSHVYMDGTPRQVFRRASDLEEVGLDVPQATKIALALRRMGLNIDTAVYTVDELEQALLSIRGEAGVC
;
A
#
# COMPACT_ATOMS: atom_id res chain seq x y z
N GLY A 1 -0.76 24.80 12.44
CA GLY A 1 -1.48 23.77 12.80
C GLY A 1 -0.74 22.65 13.49
N SER A 2 -1.35 22.14 14.49
CA SER A 2 -0.84 20.96 15.16
C SER A 2 -1.01 19.75 14.29
N GLU A 3 0.02 18.95 14.22
CA GLU A 3 -0.05 17.68 13.53
C GLU A 3 -0.89 16.71 14.36
N MET A 4 -1.79 16.03 13.70
CA MET A 4 -2.59 14.99 14.33
C MET A 4 -1.70 13.77 14.57
N CYS A 5 -1.75 13.19 15.76
CA CYS A 5 -0.96 11.99 16.02
C CYS A 5 -1.50 10.80 15.21
N ILE A 6 -0.65 9.83 14.97
CA ILE A 6 -0.97 8.67 14.12
C ILE A 6 -2.23 7.95 14.63
N ARG A 7 -2.34 7.79 15.94
CA ARG A 7 -3.50 7.10 16.54
C ARG A 7 -4.81 7.84 16.26
N ASP A 8 -4.79 9.17 16.33
CA ASP A 8 -5.98 9.97 16.06
C ASP A 8 -6.37 9.88 14.58
N ARG A 9 -5.40 9.87 13.68
CA ARG A 9 -5.66 9.72 12.25
C ARG A 9 -6.28 8.37 11.94
N GLU A 10 -5.75 7.29 12.54
CA GLU A 10 -6.28 5.95 12.36
C GLU A 10 -7.73 5.85 12.84
N ALA A 11 -8.05 6.48 13.96
CA ALA A 11 -9.40 6.50 14.50
C ALA A 11 -10.37 7.23 13.56
N ILE A 12 -9.95 8.37 13.03
CA ILE A 12 -10.75 9.14 12.07
C ILE A 12 -10.98 8.36 10.79
N LEU A 13 -9.94 7.74 10.25
CA LEU A 13 -10.05 6.94 9.02
C LEU A 13 -10.97 5.74 9.22
N ALA A 14 -10.92 5.11 10.40
CA ALA A 14 -11.81 4.02 10.74
C ALA A 14 -13.27 4.47 10.76
N GLN A 15 -13.55 5.67 11.29
CA GLN A 15 -14.89 6.25 11.29
C GLN A 15 -15.37 6.55 9.88
N ILE A 16 -14.50 7.07 9.02
CA ILE A 16 -14.83 7.36 7.63
C ILE A 16 -15.17 6.07 6.90
N ARG A 17 -14.38 5.00 7.10
CA ARG A 17 -14.66 3.69 6.48
C ARG A 17 -16.01 3.13 6.95
N ALA A 18 -16.30 3.24 8.24
CA ALA A 18 -17.56 2.76 8.79
C ALA A 18 -18.73 3.54 8.20
N TYR A 19 -18.61 4.84 8.07
CA TYR A 19 -19.63 5.69 7.45
C TYR A 19 -19.86 5.31 5.99
N HIS A 20 -18.78 5.11 5.24
CA HIS A 20 -18.87 4.68 3.86
C HIS A 20 -19.59 3.35 3.71
N GLN A 21 -19.24 2.37 4.52
CA GLN A 21 -19.88 1.04 4.49
C GLN A 21 -21.36 1.11 4.84
N LYS A 22 -21.69 1.92 5.85
CA LYS A 22 -23.05 2.02 6.35
C LYS A 22 -23.97 2.78 5.40
N ARG A 23 -23.46 3.84 4.78
CA ARG A 23 -24.27 4.78 3.97
C ARG A 23 -24.14 4.55 2.47
N GLY A 24 -23.13 3.80 2.04
CA GLY A 24 -22.88 3.60 0.62
C GLY A 24 -22.42 4.85 -0.12
N THR A 25 -21.92 5.85 0.61
CA THR A 25 -21.42 7.08 0.02
C THR A 25 -20.05 6.88 -0.61
N THR A 26 -19.74 7.68 -1.63
CA THR A 26 -18.41 7.68 -2.23
C THR A 26 -17.50 8.59 -1.42
N VAL A 27 -16.35 8.08 -1.04
CA VAL A 27 -15.35 8.85 -0.30
C VAL A 27 -14.06 8.88 -1.12
N ILE A 28 -13.52 10.08 -1.30
CA ILE A 28 -12.25 10.28 -2.00
C ILE A 28 -11.22 10.70 -0.96
N LEU A 29 -10.15 9.92 -0.85
CA LEU A 29 -9.05 10.18 0.07
C LEU A 29 -7.84 10.67 -0.71
N VAL A 30 -7.28 11.80 -0.30
CA VAL A 30 -6.03 12.32 -0.83
C VAL A 30 -5.04 12.38 0.34
N SER A 31 -3.90 11.72 0.20
CA SER A 31 -2.92 11.64 1.27
C SER A 31 -1.52 11.50 0.70
N HIS A 32 -0.54 11.94 1.46
CA HIS A 32 0.88 11.72 1.15
C HIS A 32 1.39 10.40 1.74
N SER A 33 0.62 9.78 2.62
CA SER A 33 1.01 8.51 3.23
C SER A 33 0.50 7.35 2.38
N MET A 34 1.41 6.62 1.79
CA MET A 34 1.06 5.47 0.95
C MET A 34 0.48 4.32 1.77
N GLU A 35 0.93 4.17 3.01
CA GLU A 35 0.38 3.19 3.95
C GLU A 35 -1.08 3.50 4.26
N GLU A 36 -1.38 4.76 4.52
CA GLU A 36 -2.74 5.21 4.78
C GLU A 36 -3.67 4.90 3.61
N ILE A 37 -3.21 5.24 2.40
CA ILE A 37 -3.97 4.98 1.18
C ILE A 37 -4.17 3.47 1.02
N ALA A 38 -3.11 2.69 1.10
CA ALA A 38 -3.18 1.24 0.88
C ALA A 38 -4.16 0.55 1.82
N CYS A 39 -4.22 1.00 3.08
CA CYS A 39 -5.03 0.34 4.11
C CYS A 39 -6.48 0.83 4.19
N ASN A 40 -6.81 1.95 3.56
CA ASN A 40 -8.11 2.60 3.78
C ASN A 40 -8.95 2.80 2.53
N VAL A 41 -8.49 2.38 1.36
CA VAL A 41 -9.25 2.55 0.12
C VAL A 41 -9.43 1.21 -0.60
N ASP A 42 -10.47 1.13 -1.42
CA ASP A 42 -10.74 -0.05 -2.23
C ASP A 42 -10.18 0.10 -3.64
N ARG A 43 -9.94 1.34 -4.05
CA ARG A 43 -9.50 1.65 -5.41
C ARG A 43 -8.54 2.82 -5.38
N ILE A 44 -7.45 2.70 -6.11
CA ILE A 44 -6.46 3.77 -6.25
C ILE A 44 -6.43 4.24 -7.69
N LEU A 45 -6.51 5.55 -7.87
CA LEU A 45 -6.27 6.20 -9.16
C LEU A 45 -4.95 6.93 -9.06
N VAL A 46 -4.02 6.60 -9.93
CA VAL A 46 -2.73 7.28 -10.01
C VAL A 46 -2.77 8.21 -11.22
N LEU A 47 -2.52 9.48 -10.97
CA LEU A 47 -2.55 10.50 -12.03
C LEU A 47 -1.11 10.88 -12.42
N ARG A 48 -0.91 11.06 -13.71
CA ARG A 48 0.37 11.53 -14.24
C ARG A 48 0.10 12.38 -15.48
N GLY A 49 0.57 13.62 -15.48
CA GLY A 49 0.41 14.51 -16.62
C GLY A 49 -1.04 14.69 -17.05
N SER A 50 -1.95 14.89 -16.10
CA SER A 50 -3.39 15.06 -16.33
C SER A 50 -4.09 13.83 -16.88
N HIS A 51 -3.44 12.67 -16.85
CA HIS A 51 -4.02 11.40 -17.30
C HIS A 51 -4.03 10.39 -16.17
N VAL A 52 -4.96 9.44 -16.24
CA VAL A 52 -4.95 8.29 -15.34
C VAL A 52 -3.84 7.35 -15.79
N TYR A 53 -2.82 7.23 -14.96
CA TYR A 53 -1.67 6.36 -15.23
C TYR A 53 -1.92 4.92 -14.78
N MET A 54 -2.53 4.75 -13.61
CA MET A 54 -2.93 3.45 -13.09
C MET A 54 -4.29 3.56 -12.42
N ASP A 55 -5.03 2.46 -12.43
CA ASP A 55 -6.35 2.36 -11.80
C ASP A 55 -6.52 0.91 -11.37
N GLY A 56 -6.72 0.70 -10.09
CA GLY A 56 -6.92 -0.64 -9.57
C GLY A 56 -6.99 -0.69 -8.06
N THR A 57 -7.04 -1.90 -7.54
CA THR A 57 -6.98 -2.11 -6.09
C THR A 57 -5.59 -1.76 -5.57
N PRO A 58 -5.46 -1.50 -4.24
CA PRO A 58 -4.13 -1.25 -3.67
C PRO A 58 -3.13 -2.34 -4.04
N ARG A 59 -3.55 -3.61 -4.02
CA ARG A 59 -2.66 -4.72 -4.34
C ARG A 59 -2.22 -4.68 -5.80
N GLN A 60 -3.13 -4.40 -6.72
CA GLN A 60 -2.81 -4.30 -8.14
C GLN A 60 -1.85 -3.13 -8.42
N VAL A 61 -2.10 -2.00 -7.81
CA VAL A 61 -1.28 -0.79 -8.02
C VAL A 61 0.11 -0.97 -7.43
N PHE A 62 0.20 -1.43 -6.19
CA PHE A 62 1.51 -1.57 -5.53
C PHE A 62 2.30 -2.79 -6.01
N ARG A 63 1.66 -3.74 -6.69
CA ARG A 63 2.39 -4.79 -7.40
C ARG A 63 3.27 -4.18 -8.50
N ARG A 64 2.88 -3.03 -9.02
CA ARG A 64 3.65 -2.27 -10.00
C ARG A 64 4.51 -1.19 -9.33
N ALA A 65 5.06 -1.49 -8.16
CA ALA A 65 5.87 -0.56 -7.37
C ALA A 65 7.06 -0.01 -8.16
N SER A 66 7.71 -0.84 -8.96
CA SER A 66 8.84 -0.43 -9.78
C SER A 66 8.44 0.67 -10.76
N ASP A 67 7.29 0.52 -11.40
CA ASP A 67 6.78 1.53 -12.34
C ASP A 67 6.44 2.84 -11.63
N LEU A 68 5.88 2.75 -10.42
CA LEU A 68 5.55 3.93 -9.62
C LEU A 68 6.82 4.70 -9.23
N GLU A 69 7.85 3.99 -8.79
CA GLU A 69 9.12 4.62 -8.43
C GLU A 69 9.79 5.28 -9.65
N GLU A 70 9.68 4.66 -10.81
CA GLU A 70 10.24 5.19 -12.06
C GLU A 70 9.68 6.57 -12.39
N VAL A 71 8.40 6.81 -12.11
CA VAL A 71 7.78 8.11 -12.39
C VAL A 71 7.83 9.05 -11.18
N GLY A 72 8.61 8.71 -10.15
CA GLY A 72 8.83 9.58 -9.00
C GLY A 72 7.76 9.51 -7.92
N LEU A 73 6.89 8.51 -7.98
CA LEU A 73 5.86 8.32 -6.97
C LEU A 73 6.35 7.37 -5.89
N ASP A 74 5.79 7.53 -4.70
CA ASP A 74 6.18 6.72 -3.56
C ASP A 74 5.31 5.46 -3.46
N VAL A 75 5.77 4.51 -2.64
CA VAL A 75 5.04 3.29 -2.34
C VAL A 75 5.16 3.02 -0.84
N PRO A 76 4.31 2.14 -0.27
CA PRO A 76 4.43 1.81 1.15
C PRO A 76 5.81 1.24 1.49
N GLN A 77 6.25 1.46 2.72
CA GLN A 77 7.57 1.03 3.17
C GLN A 77 7.77 -0.48 3.02
N ALA A 78 6.76 -1.27 3.39
CA ALA A 78 6.83 -2.73 3.23
C ALA A 78 7.01 -3.11 1.77
N THR A 79 6.36 -2.41 0.85
CA THR A 79 6.49 -2.62 -0.59
C THR A 79 7.92 -2.32 -1.05
N LYS A 80 8.51 -1.24 -0.55
CA LYS A 80 9.91 -0.87 -0.86
C LYS A 80 10.88 -1.97 -0.44
N ILE A 81 10.69 -2.51 0.75
CA ILE A 81 11.54 -3.57 1.29
C ILE A 81 11.39 -4.83 0.43
N ALA A 82 10.16 -5.22 0.12
CA ALA A 82 9.90 -6.38 -0.73
C ALA A 82 10.55 -6.22 -2.10
N LEU A 83 10.43 -5.03 -2.70
CA LEU A 83 11.03 -4.74 -4.00
C LEU A 83 12.56 -4.84 -3.94
N ALA A 84 13.17 -4.32 -2.89
CA ALA A 84 14.63 -4.39 -2.70
C ALA A 84 15.08 -5.84 -2.56
N LEU A 85 14.36 -6.64 -1.78
CA LEU A 85 14.67 -8.05 -1.59
C LEU A 85 14.53 -8.84 -2.89
N ARG A 86 13.52 -8.53 -3.69
CA ARG A 86 13.33 -9.17 -4.99
C ARG A 86 14.49 -8.85 -5.93
N ARG A 87 14.98 -7.61 -5.91
CA ARG A 87 16.16 -7.21 -6.70
C ARG A 87 17.43 -7.92 -6.25
N MET A 88 17.46 -8.38 -5.01
CA MET A 88 18.57 -9.16 -4.45
C MET A 88 18.46 -10.66 -4.76
N GLY A 89 17.41 -11.07 -5.46
CA GLY A 89 17.25 -12.46 -5.88
C GLY A 89 16.24 -13.26 -5.08
N LEU A 90 15.59 -12.67 -4.09
CA LEU A 90 14.56 -13.37 -3.31
C LEU A 90 13.24 -13.38 -4.07
N ASN A 91 12.57 -14.52 -4.05
CA ASN A 91 11.27 -14.67 -4.71
C ASN A 91 10.15 -14.24 -3.77
N ILE A 92 10.00 -12.94 -3.61
CA ILE A 92 9.00 -12.35 -2.71
C ILE A 92 7.99 -11.55 -3.53
N ASP A 93 6.70 -11.61 -3.13
CA ASP A 93 5.65 -10.83 -3.77
C ASP A 93 5.78 -9.36 -3.36
N THR A 94 5.88 -8.47 -4.34
CA THR A 94 5.98 -7.03 -4.08
C THR A 94 4.63 -6.37 -3.82
N ALA A 95 3.53 -7.12 -3.89
CA ALA A 95 2.20 -6.58 -3.61
C ALA A 95 1.92 -6.38 -2.12
N VAL A 96 2.85 -6.76 -1.24
CA VAL A 96 2.73 -6.54 0.20
C VAL A 96 2.83 -5.04 0.50
N TYR A 97 1.95 -4.55 1.36
CA TYR A 97 1.94 -3.13 1.71
C TYR A 97 1.80 -2.86 3.21
N THR A 98 1.84 -3.91 4.03
CA THR A 98 1.92 -3.78 5.49
C THR A 98 3.10 -4.57 6.02
N VAL A 99 3.56 -4.20 7.22
CA VAL A 99 4.65 -4.91 7.88
C VAL A 99 4.25 -6.36 8.14
N ASP A 100 3.00 -6.59 8.54
CA ASP A 100 2.51 -7.95 8.80
C ASP A 100 2.53 -8.81 7.54
N GLU A 101 2.10 -8.24 6.41
CA GLU A 101 2.15 -8.95 5.13
C GLU A 101 3.59 -9.26 4.72
N LEU A 102 4.51 -8.33 4.94
CA LEU A 102 5.92 -8.53 4.64
C LEU A 102 6.49 -9.66 5.49
N GLU A 103 6.16 -9.68 6.78
CA GLU A 103 6.59 -10.74 7.68
C GLU A 103 6.09 -12.10 7.21
N GLN A 104 4.82 -12.20 6.86
CA GLN A 104 4.24 -13.45 6.35
C GLN A 104 4.89 -13.90 5.06
N ALA A 105 5.19 -12.97 4.17
CA ALA A 105 5.88 -13.27 2.91
C ALA A 105 7.28 -13.82 3.15
N LEU A 106 8.01 -13.23 4.11
CA LEU A 106 9.36 -13.69 4.46
C LEU A 106 9.34 -15.09 5.10
N LEU A 107 8.38 -15.34 5.98
CA LEU A 107 8.21 -16.65 6.60
C LEU A 107 7.86 -17.72 5.57
N SER A 108 7.05 -17.37 4.58
CA SER A 108 6.68 -18.26 3.48
C SER A 108 7.91 -18.69 2.67
N ILE A 109 8.77 -17.74 2.34
CA ILE A 109 10.02 -18.00 1.62
C ILE A 109 10.92 -18.93 2.42
N ARG A 110 11.04 -18.68 3.72
CA ARG A 110 11.84 -19.51 4.61
C ARG A 110 11.36 -20.95 4.60
N GLY A 111 10.02 -21.14 4.65
CA GLY A 111 9.42 -22.49 4.60
C GLY A 111 9.69 -23.18 3.27
N GLU A 112 9.55 -22.45 2.16
CA GLU A 112 9.78 -22.99 0.82
C GLU A 112 11.24 -23.35 0.59
N ALA A 113 12.16 -22.57 1.16
CA ALA A 113 13.59 -22.83 1.03
C ALA A 113 14.04 -24.02 1.86
N GLY A 114 13.17 -24.57 2.71
CA GLY A 114 13.53 -25.69 3.58
C GLY A 114 14.57 -25.32 4.62
N VAL A 115 14.68 -24.05 4.94
CA VAL A 115 15.66 -23.60 5.94
C VAL A 115 15.13 -23.91 7.34
N CYS A 116 15.90 -24.62 8.06
CA CYS A 116 15.55 -25.00 9.43
C CYS A 116 15.96 -23.96 10.44
#